data_deabddea3a93e88b2e4b57a835456d07
#
_entry.id   deabddea3a93e88b2e4b57a835456d07
#
_cell.length_a   1.000
_cell.length_b   1.000
_cell.length_c   1.000
_cell.angle_alpha   90.00
_cell.angle_beta   90.00
_cell.angle_gamma   90.00
#
_symmetry.space_group_name_H-M   'P 1'
#
loop_
_entity.id
_entity.type
_entity.pdbx_description
1 polymer ?
#
loop_
_entity_poly.entity_id
_entity_poly.type
_entity_poly.pdbx_seq_one_letter_code
_entity_poly.pdbx_strand_id
1 'polypeptide(L)'
;MDDFVFGSLSTSEKRLKYFQERRQGVKHHNLIEPRAPQAHDAPVLTVLVGLPQLIEKIECVLTLPETAVYPFQRTKIEWDLLNWQYLQSWQVTLPAQPDGSIVRYRIKATPADGSEPIWADDGEIFSYYVGSRKPPAWSREAVVYQIFPDRFYPGNGRSWNPTQSLNDIYGGTLRGIIQKLDYVAEMGFNTIWLNPFFPDDSHHGYHATDYFSVNPRLGTMDDIRELVDAAHSKGIRLLLDFVANHWGSQHHSFQEAISDPNSPYVNWYNWIDYPHDYETFFGVMDLPQVNVNHPAVRDYLMRSLRFWLGEVGFDGLRLDYALGPTHDFWTELRATVKQIRPDAWVFGEVVETPTTVLSYEGRLDGCLDFSLAQALRDTFALQRTTVSEFASFLAKHERFFPENFSRPSFLDNHDMNRFYFCTGHNRKKLKLAALCQFTLAGPPIVYNGSEVGVRQQMGMSEPGSAGMEENRQPMLWGDAQDADLRDYFRWLIQLRKEHAALRNGRFQIIHTNDHTLVYVRSNENETIWVALNVNDEVREITAVYKNSRHTFNLPPWSGDIHIFPA
;
A
#
# COMPACT_ATOMS: atom_id res chain seq x y z
N MET A 1 -2.41 -9.39 23.21
CA MET A 1 -2.91 -8.70 22.01
C MET A 1 -2.05 -9.09 20.84
N ASP A 2 -2.59 -9.73 19.84
CA ASP A 2 -1.83 -10.15 18.66
C ASP A 2 -1.95 -9.06 17.58
N ASP A 3 -0.98 -8.12 17.60
CA ASP A 3 -0.92 -7.01 16.66
C ASP A 3 0.01 -7.39 15.50
N PHE A 4 -0.41 -8.36 14.69
CA PHE A 4 0.31 -8.84 13.53
C PHE A 4 -0.41 -8.45 12.24
N VAL A 5 0.19 -7.56 11.44
CA VAL A 5 -0.44 -7.02 10.22
C VAL A 5 -0.63 -8.05 9.10
N PHE A 6 0.17 -9.13 9.09
CA PHE A 6 0.05 -10.24 8.14
C PHE A 6 -0.74 -11.43 8.72
N GLY A 7 -1.94 -11.19 9.23
CA GLY A 7 -2.76 -12.20 9.92
C GLY A 7 -2.93 -13.53 9.18
N SER A 8 -3.05 -13.50 7.84
CA SER A 8 -3.10 -14.70 6.98
C SER A 8 -1.82 -15.53 7.00
N LEU A 9 -0.66 -14.92 7.32
CA LEU A 9 0.65 -15.55 7.39
C LEU A 9 1.24 -15.56 8.81
N SER A 10 0.40 -15.39 9.83
CA SER A 10 0.83 -15.22 11.22
C SER A 10 1.50 -16.46 11.81
N THR A 11 1.12 -17.67 11.37
CA THR A 11 1.67 -18.93 11.89
C THR A 11 2.58 -19.63 10.88
N SER A 12 3.49 -20.48 11.38
CA SER A 12 4.36 -21.30 10.51
C SER A 12 3.55 -22.25 9.63
N GLU A 13 2.44 -22.78 10.13
CA GLU A 13 1.52 -23.64 9.38
C GLU A 13 0.88 -22.90 8.20
N LYS A 14 0.33 -21.71 8.44
CA LYS A 14 -0.24 -20.86 7.38
C LYS A 14 0.80 -20.51 6.31
N ARG A 15 2.04 -20.18 6.72
CA ARG A 15 3.14 -19.91 5.79
C ARG A 15 3.52 -21.14 4.98
N LEU A 16 3.57 -22.32 5.63
CA LEU A 16 3.85 -23.56 4.93
C LEU A 16 2.78 -23.86 3.87
N LYS A 17 1.51 -23.78 4.23
CA LYS A 17 0.36 -23.95 3.32
C LYS A 17 0.44 -23.00 2.13
N TYR A 18 0.68 -21.72 2.38
CA TYR A 18 0.87 -20.69 1.34
C TYR A 18 1.97 -21.10 0.33
N PHE A 19 3.14 -21.55 0.80
CA PHE A 19 4.21 -21.97 -0.09
C PHE A 19 3.91 -23.28 -0.84
N GLN A 20 3.16 -24.20 -0.23
CA GLN A 20 2.71 -25.42 -0.87
C GLN A 20 1.76 -25.14 -2.03
N GLU A 21 0.74 -24.31 -1.80
CA GLU A 21 -0.28 -23.94 -2.80
C GLU A 21 0.32 -23.25 -4.01
N ARG A 22 1.30 -22.38 -3.82
CA ARG A 22 2.02 -21.68 -4.90
C ARG A 22 2.88 -22.59 -5.80
N ARG A 23 3.04 -23.85 -5.46
CA ARG A 23 3.84 -24.85 -6.19
C ARG A 23 3.00 -26.03 -6.70
N GLN A 24 1.70 -25.99 -6.49
CA GLN A 24 0.75 -27.00 -6.97
C GLN A 24 0.06 -26.51 -8.24
N GLY A 25 -0.15 -27.43 -9.21
CA GLY A 25 -0.79 -27.06 -10.47
C GLY A 25 0.19 -26.45 -11.48
N VAL A 26 -0.32 -25.59 -12.32
CA VAL A 26 0.45 -24.79 -13.30
C VAL A 26 0.43 -23.34 -12.80
N LYS A 27 1.58 -22.82 -12.40
CA LYS A 27 1.68 -21.51 -11.72
C LYS A 27 2.69 -20.60 -12.40
N HIS A 28 2.22 -19.40 -12.78
CA HIS A 28 3.07 -18.36 -13.35
C HIS A 28 3.36 -17.24 -12.33
N HIS A 29 2.35 -16.85 -11.53
CA HIS A 29 2.49 -15.85 -10.47
C HIS A 29 3.17 -14.54 -10.92
N ASN A 30 2.95 -14.14 -12.16
CA ASN A 30 3.62 -12.98 -12.78
C ASN A 30 5.16 -13.05 -12.75
N LEU A 31 5.75 -14.24 -12.84
CA LEU A 31 7.19 -14.45 -12.93
C LEU A 31 7.73 -14.04 -14.29
N ILE A 32 8.09 -12.78 -14.41
CA ILE A 32 8.65 -12.14 -15.61
C ILE A 32 9.98 -11.46 -15.28
N GLU A 33 10.97 -11.59 -16.16
CA GLU A 33 12.28 -10.94 -16.01
C GLU A 33 12.73 -10.29 -17.33
N PRO A 34 13.02 -8.97 -17.36
CA PRO A 34 12.83 -8.02 -16.26
C PRO A 34 11.35 -7.78 -15.94
N ARG A 35 11.02 -7.45 -14.67
CA ARG A 35 9.63 -7.22 -14.23
C ARG A 35 8.97 -6.03 -14.89
N ALA A 36 9.77 -5.03 -15.25
CA ALA A 36 9.34 -3.82 -15.96
C ALA A 36 10.12 -3.68 -17.28
N PRO A 37 9.76 -4.44 -18.33
CA PRO A 37 10.50 -4.46 -19.59
C PRO A 37 10.52 -3.10 -20.27
N GLN A 38 11.68 -2.76 -20.87
CA GLN A 38 11.86 -1.59 -21.73
C GLN A 38 11.76 -2.01 -23.21
N ALA A 39 11.68 -1.07 -24.12
CA ALA A 39 11.48 -1.31 -25.55
C ALA A 39 12.51 -2.25 -26.21
N HIS A 40 13.70 -2.39 -25.65
CA HIS A 40 14.76 -3.28 -26.15
C HIS A 40 14.82 -4.63 -25.43
N ASP A 41 14.04 -4.82 -24.36
CA ASP A 41 14.07 -6.05 -23.57
C ASP A 41 13.23 -7.14 -24.24
N ALA A 42 13.77 -8.35 -24.25
CA ALA A 42 13.07 -9.57 -24.59
C ALA A 42 12.76 -10.33 -23.30
N PRO A 43 11.59 -10.10 -22.67
CA PRO A 43 11.32 -10.63 -21.33
C PRO A 43 11.17 -12.15 -21.33
N VAL A 44 11.66 -12.76 -20.26
CA VAL A 44 11.55 -14.20 -19.99
C VAL A 44 10.39 -14.43 -19.03
N LEU A 45 9.41 -15.22 -19.46
CA LEU A 45 8.33 -15.72 -18.61
C LEU A 45 8.72 -17.07 -18.02
N THR A 46 8.41 -17.30 -16.75
CA THR A 46 8.64 -18.57 -16.07
C THR A 46 7.34 -19.16 -15.57
N VAL A 47 7.17 -20.48 -15.75
CA VAL A 47 6.03 -21.26 -15.23
C VAL A 47 6.58 -22.41 -14.39
N LEU A 48 5.96 -22.61 -13.24
CA LEU A 48 6.18 -23.75 -12.35
C LEU A 48 5.06 -24.77 -12.57
N VAL A 49 5.44 -26.04 -12.72
CA VAL A 49 4.50 -27.15 -12.88
C VAL A 49 4.73 -28.18 -11.80
N GLY A 50 3.80 -28.23 -10.84
CA GLY A 50 3.73 -29.22 -9.76
C GLY A 50 2.47 -30.06 -9.92
N LEU A 51 2.50 -30.98 -10.89
CA LEU A 51 1.41 -31.89 -11.22
C LEU A 51 1.94 -33.33 -11.30
N PRO A 52 1.11 -34.33 -10.93
CA PRO A 52 1.44 -35.74 -11.14
C PRO A 52 1.38 -36.12 -12.63
N GLN A 53 0.56 -35.43 -13.44
CA GLN A 53 0.43 -35.70 -14.87
C GLN A 53 1.64 -35.20 -15.65
N LEU A 54 2.00 -35.94 -16.70
CA LEU A 54 2.98 -35.47 -17.68
C LEU A 54 2.38 -34.34 -18.53
N ILE A 55 3.11 -33.24 -18.63
CA ILE A 55 2.78 -32.15 -19.53
C ILE A 55 3.55 -32.32 -20.83
N GLU A 56 2.82 -32.38 -21.96
CA GLU A 56 3.40 -32.48 -23.29
C GLU A 56 4.00 -31.16 -23.74
N LYS A 57 3.24 -30.07 -23.57
CA LYS A 57 3.66 -28.71 -23.97
C LYS A 57 3.03 -27.64 -23.10
N ILE A 58 3.70 -26.50 -23.05
CA ILE A 58 3.19 -25.26 -22.45
C ILE A 58 3.30 -24.15 -23.49
N GLU A 59 2.27 -23.33 -23.61
CA GLU A 59 2.17 -22.28 -24.62
C GLU A 59 1.77 -20.95 -23.96
N CYS A 60 2.48 -19.89 -24.27
CA CYS A 60 2.06 -18.52 -24.03
C CYS A 60 1.18 -18.07 -25.17
N VAL A 61 -0.08 -17.77 -24.90
CA VAL A 61 -1.06 -17.30 -25.88
C VAL A 61 -1.24 -15.80 -25.70
N LEU A 62 -0.60 -15.01 -26.56
CA LEU A 62 -0.76 -13.56 -26.61
C LEU A 62 -2.11 -13.19 -27.21
N THR A 63 -2.69 -12.12 -26.63
CA THR A 63 -3.90 -11.47 -27.16
C THR A 63 -3.68 -10.00 -27.50
N LEU A 64 -2.63 -9.39 -26.97
CA LEU A 64 -2.16 -8.04 -27.28
C LEU A 64 -0.62 -8.02 -27.31
N PRO A 65 0.03 -7.21 -28.19
CA PRO A 65 -0.59 -6.29 -29.17
C PRO A 65 -1.19 -7.01 -30.37
N GLU A 66 -0.80 -8.24 -30.61
CA GLU A 66 -1.31 -9.12 -31.69
C GLU A 66 -1.48 -10.55 -31.16
N THR A 67 -2.32 -11.32 -31.79
CA THR A 67 -2.50 -12.73 -31.42
C THR A 67 -1.31 -13.57 -31.92
N ALA A 68 -0.60 -14.20 -30.97
CA ALA A 68 0.54 -15.06 -31.25
C ALA A 68 0.66 -16.16 -30.20
N VAL A 69 1.36 -17.25 -30.55
CA VAL A 69 1.62 -18.37 -29.62
C VAL A 69 3.11 -18.65 -29.56
N TYR A 70 3.65 -18.67 -28.33
CA TYR A 70 5.06 -18.94 -28.06
C TYR A 70 5.19 -20.17 -27.18
N PRO A 71 5.92 -21.22 -27.62
CA PRO A 71 6.09 -22.44 -26.84
C PRO A 71 7.13 -22.24 -25.73
N PHE A 72 6.82 -22.71 -24.55
CA PHE A 72 7.78 -22.81 -23.44
C PHE A 72 8.72 -23.99 -23.63
N GLN A 73 9.93 -23.84 -23.09
CA GLN A 73 10.91 -24.92 -22.99
C GLN A 73 11.12 -25.27 -21.52
N ARG A 74 11.18 -26.56 -21.21
CA ARG A 74 11.49 -27.03 -19.86
C ARG A 74 12.96 -26.78 -19.55
N THR A 75 13.23 -26.01 -18.51
CA THR A 75 14.60 -25.60 -18.12
C THR A 75 15.14 -26.36 -16.91
N LYS A 76 14.25 -26.83 -16.01
CA LYS A 76 14.65 -27.50 -14.78
C LYS A 76 13.62 -28.53 -14.34
N ILE A 77 14.09 -29.60 -13.69
CA ILE A 77 13.27 -30.49 -12.87
C ILE A 77 13.96 -30.60 -11.52
N GLU A 78 13.22 -30.48 -10.45
CA GLU A 78 13.72 -30.64 -9.08
C GLU A 78 12.72 -31.40 -8.20
N TRP A 79 13.20 -31.95 -7.08
CA TRP A 79 12.31 -32.54 -6.09
C TRP A 79 11.81 -31.45 -5.15
N ASP A 80 10.50 -31.26 -5.08
CA ASP A 80 9.85 -30.34 -4.15
C ASP A 80 9.56 -31.03 -2.82
N LEU A 81 10.34 -30.69 -1.79
CA LEU A 81 10.18 -31.22 -0.45
C LEU A 81 8.89 -30.80 0.24
N LEU A 82 8.28 -29.66 -0.19
CA LEU A 82 7.06 -29.15 0.42
C LEU A 82 5.84 -29.94 -0.01
N ASN A 83 5.77 -30.31 -1.29
CA ASN A 83 4.64 -31.03 -1.87
C ASN A 83 4.96 -32.51 -2.15
N TRP A 84 6.18 -32.94 -1.83
CA TRP A 84 6.65 -34.33 -1.99
C TRP A 84 6.44 -34.86 -3.41
N GLN A 85 6.79 -34.05 -4.41
CA GLN A 85 6.63 -34.33 -5.84
C GLN A 85 7.74 -33.68 -6.69
N TYR A 86 7.78 -34.02 -7.99
CA TYR A 86 8.63 -33.27 -8.93
C TYR A 86 8.01 -31.93 -9.29
N LEU A 87 8.82 -30.88 -9.21
CA LEU A 87 8.52 -29.53 -9.68
C LEU A 87 9.32 -29.25 -10.94
N GLN A 88 8.65 -28.83 -12.00
CA GLN A 88 9.27 -28.44 -13.25
C GLN A 88 9.24 -26.94 -13.44
N SER A 89 10.32 -26.37 -13.97
CA SER A 89 10.36 -24.98 -14.42
C SER A 89 10.40 -24.94 -15.93
N TRP A 90 9.55 -24.12 -16.51
CA TRP A 90 9.47 -23.89 -17.95
C TRP A 90 9.62 -22.41 -18.24
N GLN A 91 10.32 -22.06 -19.34
CA GLN A 91 10.57 -20.68 -19.71
C GLN A 91 10.32 -20.42 -21.18
N VAL A 92 9.88 -19.20 -21.50
CA VAL A 92 9.78 -18.67 -22.84
C VAL A 92 10.30 -17.24 -22.87
N THR A 93 11.04 -16.90 -23.90
CA THR A 93 11.45 -15.52 -24.18
C THR A 93 10.49 -14.92 -25.19
N LEU A 94 9.85 -13.82 -24.83
CA LEU A 94 8.99 -13.07 -25.75
C LEU A 94 9.81 -12.04 -26.52
N PRO A 95 9.40 -11.69 -27.77
CA PRO A 95 10.07 -10.63 -28.52
C PRO A 95 9.88 -9.28 -27.85
N ALA A 96 10.89 -8.42 -27.97
CA ALA A 96 10.81 -7.03 -27.55
C ALA A 96 9.64 -6.31 -28.24
N GLN A 97 8.96 -5.45 -27.50
CA GLN A 97 7.83 -4.67 -27.99
C GLN A 97 8.14 -3.16 -27.94
N PRO A 98 7.49 -2.34 -28.76
CA PRO A 98 7.65 -0.89 -28.73
C PRO A 98 7.30 -0.28 -27.38
N ASP A 99 7.93 0.86 -27.05
CA ASP A 99 7.59 1.66 -25.89
C ASP A 99 6.10 2.06 -25.89
N GLY A 100 5.45 2.01 -24.73
CA GLY A 100 4.04 2.28 -24.59
C GLY A 100 3.11 1.07 -24.82
N SER A 101 3.63 -0.07 -25.27
CA SER A 101 2.83 -1.27 -25.50
C SER A 101 2.35 -1.93 -24.21
N ILE A 102 1.12 -2.43 -24.21
CA ILE A 102 0.63 -3.41 -23.24
C ILE A 102 0.69 -4.79 -23.92
N VAL A 103 1.40 -5.72 -23.31
CA VAL A 103 1.43 -7.12 -23.73
C VAL A 103 0.51 -7.90 -22.79
N ARG A 104 -0.51 -8.56 -23.37
CA ARG A 104 -1.51 -9.33 -22.63
C ARG A 104 -1.50 -10.77 -23.09
N TYR A 105 -1.49 -11.72 -22.16
CA TYR A 105 -1.36 -13.13 -22.47
C TYR A 105 -2.04 -14.02 -21.43
N ARG A 106 -2.24 -15.29 -21.81
CA ARG A 106 -2.58 -16.42 -20.94
C ARG A 106 -1.60 -17.56 -21.18
N ILE A 107 -1.48 -18.47 -20.22
CA ILE A 107 -0.57 -19.60 -20.33
C ILE A 107 -1.37 -20.90 -20.24
N LYS A 108 -1.18 -21.78 -21.24
CA LYS A 108 -1.89 -23.05 -21.39
C LYS A 108 -0.90 -24.21 -21.33
N ALA A 109 -1.13 -25.16 -20.44
CA ALA A 109 -0.42 -26.44 -20.37
C ALA A 109 -1.31 -27.55 -20.95
N THR A 110 -0.77 -28.36 -21.85
CA THR A 110 -1.46 -29.50 -22.45
C THR A 110 -0.92 -30.79 -21.85
N PRO A 111 -1.75 -31.60 -21.14
CA PRO A 111 -1.35 -32.90 -20.63
C PRO A 111 -1.10 -33.92 -21.76
N ALA A 112 -0.14 -34.85 -21.52
CA ALA A 112 0.24 -35.88 -22.50
C ALA A 112 -0.78 -37.03 -22.61
N ASP A 113 -1.69 -37.15 -21.66
CA ASP A 113 -2.75 -38.17 -21.63
C ASP A 113 -4.01 -37.79 -22.45
N GLY A 114 -3.99 -36.60 -23.06
CA GLY A 114 -5.10 -36.09 -23.85
C GLY A 114 -6.25 -35.49 -23.03
N SER A 115 -6.07 -35.31 -21.72
CA SER A 115 -7.04 -34.57 -20.90
C SER A 115 -7.10 -33.09 -21.28
N GLU A 116 -8.13 -32.39 -20.80
CA GLU A 116 -8.35 -30.98 -21.11
C GLU A 116 -7.16 -30.11 -20.71
N PRO A 117 -6.84 -29.08 -21.51
CA PRO A 117 -5.75 -28.16 -21.20
C PRO A 117 -5.94 -27.43 -19.85
N ILE A 118 -4.86 -27.28 -19.12
CA ILE A 118 -4.81 -26.58 -17.82
C ILE A 118 -4.29 -25.17 -18.04
N TRP A 119 -5.06 -24.17 -17.63
CA TRP A 119 -4.63 -22.77 -17.66
C TRP A 119 -3.88 -22.42 -16.39
N ALA A 120 -2.76 -21.70 -16.53
CA ALA A 120 -1.97 -21.26 -15.38
C ALA A 120 -2.80 -20.32 -14.48
N ASP A 121 -2.56 -20.46 -13.16
CA ASP A 121 -3.21 -19.66 -12.11
C ASP A 121 -4.74 -19.56 -12.31
N ASP A 122 -5.37 -20.73 -12.55
CA ASP A 122 -6.82 -20.91 -12.73
C ASP A 122 -7.42 -20.09 -13.89
N GLY A 123 -6.58 -19.80 -14.89
CA GLY A 123 -6.97 -19.08 -16.10
C GLY A 123 -6.82 -17.56 -16.03
N GLU A 124 -6.03 -17.09 -15.08
CA GLU A 124 -5.71 -15.66 -14.94
C GLU A 124 -5.17 -15.07 -16.26
N ILE A 125 -5.54 -13.82 -16.51
CA ILE A 125 -5.00 -13.00 -17.60
C ILE A 125 -3.81 -12.23 -17.06
N PHE A 126 -2.66 -12.39 -17.71
CA PHE A 126 -1.44 -11.69 -17.37
C PHE A 126 -1.16 -10.55 -18.32
N SER A 127 -0.51 -9.52 -17.83
CA SER A 127 0.02 -8.47 -18.69
C SER A 127 1.24 -7.78 -18.09
N TYR A 128 1.98 -7.12 -18.97
CA TYR A 128 2.99 -6.14 -18.63
C TYR A 128 2.95 -4.98 -19.61
N TYR A 129 3.44 -3.86 -19.15
CA TYR A 129 3.62 -2.69 -20.00
C TYR A 129 5.11 -2.53 -20.34
N VAL A 130 5.39 -2.08 -21.52
CA VAL A 130 6.74 -1.80 -22.00
C VAL A 130 7.04 -0.31 -21.83
N GLY A 131 8.11 0.02 -21.12
CA GLY A 131 8.54 1.39 -20.97
C GLY A 131 8.99 1.78 -19.57
N SER A 132 9.55 2.98 -19.43
CA SER A 132 10.03 3.52 -18.16
C SER A 132 8.88 3.72 -17.17
N ARG A 133 9.10 3.28 -15.92
CA ARG A 133 8.09 3.26 -14.89
C ARG A 133 8.56 3.90 -13.58
N LYS A 134 9.28 4.99 -13.69
CA LYS A 134 9.69 5.74 -12.50
C LYS A 134 8.47 6.40 -11.85
N PRO A 135 8.31 6.32 -10.53
CA PRO A 135 7.40 7.17 -9.81
C PRO A 135 7.67 8.65 -10.12
N PRO A 136 6.69 9.54 -10.02
CA PRO A 136 6.92 10.95 -10.21
C PRO A 136 7.94 11.47 -9.19
N ALA A 137 8.83 12.36 -9.60
CA ALA A 137 9.94 12.82 -8.76
C ALA A 137 9.46 13.38 -7.40
N TRP A 138 8.33 14.08 -7.41
CA TRP A 138 7.75 14.66 -6.20
C TRP A 138 7.33 13.62 -5.16
N SER A 139 7.04 12.37 -5.55
CA SER A 139 6.63 11.33 -4.59
C SER A 139 7.72 11.02 -3.55
N ARG A 140 9.01 11.20 -3.89
CA ARG A 140 10.11 11.04 -2.93
C ARG A 140 10.17 12.16 -1.89
N GLU A 141 9.63 13.33 -2.25
CA GLU A 141 9.56 14.51 -1.38
C GLU A 141 8.28 14.55 -0.57
N ALA A 142 7.34 13.64 -0.85
CA ALA A 142 6.06 13.59 -0.16
C ALA A 142 6.24 13.30 1.33
N VAL A 143 5.53 14.08 2.14
CA VAL A 143 5.20 13.79 3.51
C VAL A 143 3.67 13.79 3.56
N VAL A 144 3.11 12.59 3.69
CA VAL A 144 1.69 12.37 3.48
C VAL A 144 0.93 12.46 4.79
N TYR A 145 -0.16 13.22 4.77
CA TYR A 145 -1.12 13.26 5.86
C TYR A 145 -2.37 12.50 5.45
N GLN A 146 -2.64 11.36 6.08
CA GLN A 146 -3.84 10.58 5.83
C GLN A 146 -5.00 11.15 6.61
N ILE A 147 -6.09 11.54 5.92
CA ILE A 147 -7.28 12.12 6.52
C ILE A 147 -8.47 11.17 6.36
N PHE A 148 -9.07 10.81 7.49
CA PHE A 148 -10.35 10.12 7.57
C PHE A 148 -11.48 11.17 7.71
N PRO A 149 -12.27 11.46 6.65
CA PRO A 149 -13.13 12.64 6.59
C PRO A 149 -14.11 12.76 7.75
N ASP A 150 -14.85 11.71 8.07
CA ASP A 150 -15.86 11.73 9.15
C ASP A 150 -15.28 12.04 10.54
N ARG A 151 -13.99 11.75 10.75
CA ARG A 151 -13.29 11.88 12.04
C ARG A 151 -12.35 13.07 12.10
N PHE A 152 -12.29 13.92 11.05
CA PHE A 152 -11.29 14.98 10.99
C PHE A 152 -11.76 16.29 11.61
N TYR A 153 -12.78 16.94 11.02
CA TYR A 153 -13.34 18.20 11.55
C TYR A 153 -14.72 18.47 10.99
N PRO A 154 -15.72 18.85 11.83
CA PRO A 154 -17.08 19.14 11.36
C PRO A 154 -17.19 20.37 10.45
N GLY A 155 -16.38 21.42 10.71
CA GLY A 155 -16.39 22.67 9.96
C GLY A 155 -17.62 23.55 10.18
N ASN A 156 -17.60 24.77 9.61
CA ASN A 156 -18.70 25.73 9.62
C ASN A 156 -19.27 26.06 11.03
N GLY A 157 -18.40 26.04 12.05
CA GLY A 157 -18.80 26.29 13.44
C GLY A 157 -19.66 25.20 14.08
N ARG A 158 -19.83 24.04 13.40
CA ARG A 158 -20.56 22.90 13.94
C ARG A 158 -19.72 22.13 14.97
N SER A 159 -20.40 21.58 15.95
CA SER A 159 -19.82 20.57 16.84
C SER A 159 -19.89 19.17 16.20
N TRP A 160 -19.13 18.23 16.76
CA TRP A 160 -19.30 16.81 16.46
C TRP A 160 -20.77 16.39 16.71
N ASN A 161 -21.26 15.47 15.92
CA ASN A 161 -22.58 14.89 16.17
C ASN A 161 -22.59 14.20 17.55
N PRO A 162 -23.74 14.20 18.27
CA PRO A 162 -23.88 13.36 19.45
C PRO A 162 -23.85 11.88 19.02
N THR A 163 -22.94 11.12 19.59
CA THR A 163 -22.72 9.70 19.27
C THR A 163 -22.88 8.84 20.51
N GLN A 164 -23.33 7.58 20.34
CA GLN A 164 -23.43 6.56 21.38
C GLN A 164 -22.44 5.41 21.16
N SER A 165 -21.95 5.30 19.94
CA SER A 165 -21.04 4.23 19.52
C SER A 165 -19.93 4.78 18.62
N LEU A 166 -18.79 4.09 18.58
CA LEU A 166 -17.71 4.38 17.63
C LEU A 166 -18.12 4.13 16.16
N ASN A 167 -19.17 3.33 15.94
CA ASN A 167 -19.73 3.09 14.61
C ASN A 167 -20.62 4.24 14.10
N ASP A 168 -20.95 5.20 14.94
CA ASP A 168 -21.82 6.32 14.57
C ASP A 168 -21.06 7.31 13.65
N ILE A 169 -21.84 8.13 12.94
CA ILE A 169 -21.32 9.20 12.10
C ILE A 169 -21.01 10.41 12.98
N TYR A 170 -19.74 10.78 13.06
CA TYR A 170 -19.27 11.91 13.88
C TYR A 170 -19.45 13.27 13.20
N GLY A 171 -19.57 13.29 11.88
CA GLY A 171 -19.95 14.49 11.15
C GLY A 171 -18.80 15.40 10.72
N GLY A 172 -17.60 14.87 10.58
CA GLY A 172 -16.52 15.54 9.84
C GLY A 172 -16.92 15.74 8.37
N THR A 173 -16.39 16.78 7.71
CA THR A 173 -16.79 17.16 6.35
C THR A 173 -15.64 17.67 5.51
N LEU A 174 -15.84 17.74 4.17
CA LEU A 174 -14.91 18.38 3.24
C LEU A 174 -14.69 19.86 3.59
N ARG A 175 -15.75 20.58 3.99
CA ARG A 175 -15.63 21.96 4.49
C ARG A 175 -14.74 22.04 5.73
N GLY A 176 -14.86 21.06 6.62
CA GLY A 176 -13.98 20.96 7.78
C GLY A 176 -12.52 20.77 7.37
N ILE A 177 -12.25 19.94 6.36
CA ILE A 177 -10.89 19.73 5.83
C ILE A 177 -10.36 21.03 5.23
N ILE A 178 -11.14 21.73 4.39
CA ILE A 178 -10.75 23.03 3.80
C ILE A 178 -10.35 24.02 4.89
N GLN A 179 -11.15 24.16 5.95
CA GLN A 179 -10.88 25.07 7.06
C GLN A 179 -9.63 24.70 7.89
N LYS A 180 -9.14 23.48 7.76
CA LYS A 180 -7.95 22.99 8.45
C LYS A 180 -6.72 22.82 7.54
N LEU A 181 -6.80 23.26 6.28
CA LEU A 181 -5.63 23.19 5.38
C LEU A 181 -4.46 24.05 5.86
N ASP A 182 -4.70 25.14 6.59
CA ASP A 182 -3.62 25.93 7.19
C ASP A 182 -2.85 25.10 8.22
N TYR A 183 -3.56 24.35 9.08
CA TYR A 183 -2.91 23.43 10.01
C TYR A 183 -2.03 22.39 9.28
N VAL A 184 -2.54 21.78 8.20
CA VAL A 184 -1.79 20.78 7.40
C VAL A 184 -0.53 21.41 6.81
N ALA A 185 -0.65 22.63 6.25
CA ALA A 185 0.47 23.39 5.68
C ALA A 185 1.50 23.81 6.74
N GLU A 186 1.04 24.32 7.89
CA GLU A 186 1.88 24.76 9.01
C GLU A 186 2.63 23.60 9.68
N MET A 187 2.05 22.41 9.70
CA MET A 187 2.74 21.19 10.09
C MET A 187 3.85 20.80 9.11
N GLY A 188 3.75 21.26 7.85
CA GLY A 188 4.69 20.98 6.78
C GLY A 188 4.32 19.82 5.87
N PHE A 189 3.16 19.20 6.04
CA PHE A 189 2.66 18.18 5.11
C PHE A 189 2.46 18.79 3.72
N ASN A 190 2.86 18.08 2.69
CA ASN A 190 2.75 18.52 1.29
C ASN A 190 1.89 17.59 0.42
N THR A 191 1.33 16.56 1.03
CA THR A 191 0.45 15.61 0.35
C THR A 191 -0.63 15.14 1.33
N ILE A 192 -1.88 15.11 0.90
CA ILE A 192 -2.99 14.51 1.64
C ILE A 192 -3.40 13.22 0.95
N TRP A 193 -3.48 12.13 1.69
CA TRP A 193 -4.24 10.94 1.30
C TRP A 193 -5.62 11.06 1.93
N LEU A 194 -6.62 11.30 1.09
CA LEU A 194 -8.02 11.43 1.50
C LEU A 194 -8.70 10.07 1.41
N ASN A 195 -9.10 9.50 2.57
CA ASN A 195 -9.91 8.30 2.62
C ASN A 195 -11.21 8.48 1.85
N PRO A 196 -11.93 7.41 1.43
CA PRO A 196 -13.04 7.51 0.50
C PRO A 196 -14.13 8.48 0.96
N PHE A 197 -14.68 9.21 0.01
CA PHE A 197 -15.73 10.23 0.24
C PHE A 197 -16.92 10.04 -0.72
N PHE A 198 -16.98 8.90 -1.40
CA PHE A 198 -18.09 8.55 -2.28
C PHE A 198 -19.39 8.32 -1.50
N PRO A 199 -20.58 8.42 -2.15
CA PRO A 199 -21.84 8.07 -1.53
C PRO A 199 -21.78 6.66 -0.92
N ASP A 200 -22.10 6.61 0.38
CA ASP A 200 -21.99 5.44 1.22
C ASP A 200 -22.85 5.66 2.47
N ASP A 201 -23.50 4.65 2.97
CA ASP A 201 -24.28 4.72 4.21
C ASP A 201 -23.41 4.58 5.45
N SER A 202 -22.19 4.03 5.32
CA SER A 202 -21.20 3.94 6.39
C SER A 202 -20.49 5.28 6.63
N HIS A 203 -19.75 5.36 7.75
CA HIS A 203 -18.92 6.53 8.05
C HIS A 203 -17.54 6.47 7.39
N HIS A 204 -17.13 5.31 6.85
CA HIS A 204 -15.77 5.08 6.33
C HIS A 204 -15.62 5.23 4.82
N GLY A 205 -16.72 5.20 4.04
CA GLY A 205 -16.70 5.45 2.60
C GLY A 205 -16.30 4.28 1.70
N TYR A 206 -15.99 3.10 2.26
CA TYR A 206 -15.55 1.94 1.46
C TYR A 206 -16.70 1.12 0.85
N HIS A 207 -17.96 1.43 1.19
CA HIS A 207 -19.17 0.84 0.59
C HIS A 207 -19.71 1.75 -0.53
N ALA A 208 -18.84 2.24 -1.42
CA ALA A 208 -19.22 3.21 -2.44
C ALA A 208 -20.40 2.73 -3.30
N THR A 209 -21.39 3.59 -3.50
CA THR A 209 -22.57 3.32 -4.32
C THR A 209 -22.58 4.10 -5.64
N ASP A 210 -21.69 5.09 -5.78
CA ASP A 210 -21.46 5.87 -7.00
C ASP A 210 -20.04 6.43 -6.98
N TYR A 211 -19.31 6.27 -8.09
CA TYR A 211 -17.92 6.73 -8.22
C TYR A 211 -17.79 8.11 -8.89
N PHE A 212 -18.88 8.82 -9.13
CA PHE A 212 -18.88 10.11 -9.82
C PHE A 212 -19.43 11.26 -8.98
N SER A 213 -19.75 11.00 -7.72
CA SER A 213 -20.32 12.01 -6.82
C SER A 213 -19.72 11.93 -5.42
N VAL A 214 -20.01 12.94 -4.62
CA VAL A 214 -19.55 13.06 -3.22
C VAL A 214 -20.69 12.64 -2.30
N ASN A 215 -20.37 11.98 -1.21
CA ASN A 215 -21.32 11.65 -0.15
C ASN A 215 -21.95 12.95 0.40
N PRO A 216 -23.29 13.11 0.31
CA PRO A 216 -23.97 14.33 0.74
C PRO A 216 -23.74 14.70 2.21
N ARG A 217 -23.38 13.72 3.06
CA ARG A 217 -23.02 13.98 4.46
C ARG A 217 -21.67 14.68 4.60
N LEU A 218 -20.73 14.38 3.71
CA LEU A 218 -19.39 14.97 3.70
C LEU A 218 -19.34 16.32 2.99
N GLY A 219 -20.19 16.54 1.98
CA GLY A 219 -20.21 17.78 1.21
C GLY A 219 -20.81 17.63 -0.18
N THR A 220 -20.42 18.52 -1.07
CA THR A 220 -20.86 18.60 -2.46
C THR A 220 -19.70 18.44 -3.44
N MET A 221 -20.02 18.33 -4.74
CA MET A 221 -19.01 18.37 -5.79
C MET A 221 -18.24 19.69 -5.84
N ASP A 222 -18.87 20.80 -5.46
CA ASP A 222 -18.18 22.08 -5.37
C ASP A 222 -17.23 22.12 -4.18
N ASP A 223 -17.59 21.50 -3.05
CA ASP A 223 -16.69 21.37 -1.89
C ASP A 223 -15.43 20.58 -2.22
N ILE A 224 -15.53 19.48 -2.97
CA ILE A 224 -14.33 18.70 -3.32
C ILE A 224 -13.44 19.44 -4.33
N ARG A 225 -14.01 20.16 -5.29
CA ARG A 225 -13.24 21.01 -6.22
C ARG A 225 -12.53 22.13 -5.46
N GLU A 226 -13.25 22.81 -4.55
CA GLU A 226 -12.66 23.85 -3.71
C GLU A 226 -11.53 23.27 -2.82
N LEU A 227 -11.70 22.05 -2.28
CA LEU A 227 -10.66 21.40 -1.50
C LEU A 227 -9.40 21.18 -2.35
N VAL A 228 -9.54 20.71 -3.59
CA VAL A 228 -8.41 20.52 -4.52
C VAL A 228 -7.71 21.84 -4.80
N ASP A 229 -8.45 22.87 -5.18
CA ASP A 229 -7.91 24.19 -5.51
C ASP A 229 -7.23 24.85 -4.29
N ALA A 230 -7.86 24.78 -3.12
CA ALA A 230 -7.32 25.33 -1.88
C ALA A 230 -6.05 24.60 -1.43
N ALA A 231 -6.00 23.26 -1.56
CA ALA A 231 -4.80 22.48 -1.25
C ALA A 231 -3.66 22.82 -2.23
N HIS A 232 -3.95 22.86 -3.53
CA HIS A 232 -2.95 23.22 -4.56
C HIS A 232 -2.41 24.64 -4.35
N SER A 233 -3.25 25.61 -3.95
CA SER A 233 -2.80 26.98 -3.64
C SER A 233 -1.79 27.03 -2.48
N LYS A 234 -1.76 26.02 -1.63
CA LYS A 234 -0.81 25.84 -0.51
C LYS A 234 0.34 24.90 -0.84
N GLY A 235 0.43 24.41 -2.09
CA GLY A 235 1.45 23.45 -2.52
C GLY A 235 1.21 22.03 -1.97
N ILE A 236 0.00 21.71 -1.56
CA ILE A 236 -0.42 20.40 -1.05
C ILE A 236 -1.08 19.62 -2.18
N ARG A 237 -0.60 18.39 -2.45
CA ARG A 237 -1.20 17.45 -3.40
C ARG A 237 -2.25 16.58 -2.73
N LEU A 238 -3.21 16.08 -3.53
CA LEU A 238 -4.25 15.18 -3.05
C LEU A 238 -4.16 13.81 -3.73
N LEU A 239 -4.21 12.76 -2.93
CA LEU A 239 -4.33 11.38 -3.35
C LEU A 239 -5.75 10.88 -3.04
N LEU A 240 -6.41 10.34 -4.05
CA LEU A 240 -7.70 9.68 -3.92
C LEU A 240 -7.50 8.25 -3.42
N ASP A 241 -8.23 7.87 -2.38
CA ASP A 241 -8.37 6.46 -2.00
C ASP A 241 -9.39 5.79 -2.94
N PHE A 242 -8.91 4.88 -3.77
CA PHE A 242 -9.68 4.29 -4.85
C PHE A 242 -9.92 2.80 -4.63
N VAL A 243 -11.19 2.43 -4.47
CA VAL A 243 -11.63 1.05 -4.24
C VAL A 243 -12.02 0.42 -5.57
N ALA A 244 -11.19 -0.48 -6.11
CA ALA A 244 -11.49 -1.14 -7.39
C ALA A 244 -11.95 -2.60 -7.24
N ASN A 245 -11.78 -3.19 -6.04
CA ASN A 245 -12.08 -4.60 -5.80
C ASN A 245 -13.57 -4.86 -5.59
N HIS A 246 -14.27 -3.96 -4.95
CA HIS A 246 -15.66 -4.10 -4.54
C HIS A 246 -16.34 -2.74 -4.48
N TRP A 247 -17.64 -2.73 -4.35
CA TRP A 247 -18.43 -1.56 -3.96
C TRP A 247 -19.58 -1.96 -3.06
N GLY A 248 -20.38 -1.00 -2.59
CA GLY A 248 -21.49 -1.27 -1.70
C GLY A 248 -22.60 -2.09 -2.37
N SER A 249 -23.24 -2.98 -1.62
CA SER A 249 -24.40 -3.76 -2.10
C SER A 249 -25.56 -2.88 -2.57
N GLN A 250 -25.61 -1.62 -2.15
CA GLN A 250 -26.60 -0.64 -2.62
C GLN A 250 -26.23 0.04 -3.96
N HIS A 251 -25.09 -0.30 -4.57
CA HIS A 251 -24.75 0.18 -5.91
C HIS A 251 -25.81 -0.28 -6.91
N HIS A 252 -26.29 0.65 -7.76
CA HIS A 252 -27.41 0.38 -8.68
C HIS A 252 -27.22 -0.88 -9.54
N SER A 253 -26.00 -1.12 -10.02
CA SER A 253 -25.71 -2.30 -10.84
C SER A 253 -25.86 -3.62 -10.07
N PHE A 254 -25.56 -3.63 -8.76
CA PHE A 254 -25.73 -4.82 -7.94
C PHE A 254 -27.21 -5.07 -7.63
N GLN A 255 -27.95 -4.02 -7.27
CA GLN A 255 -29.38 -4.12 -7.00
C GLN A 255 -30.17 -4.58 -8.23
N GLU A 256 -29.80 -4.11 -9.41
CA GLU A 256 -30.41 -4.58 -10.67
C GLU A 256 -29.97 -6.02 -10.99
N ALA A 257 -28.68 -6.35 -10.80
CA ALA A 257 -28.19 -7.71 -11.07
C ALA A 257 -28.87 -8.78 -10.21
N ILE A 258 -29.16 -8.54 -8.94
CA ILE A 258 -29.84 -9.52 -8.07
C ILE A 258 -31.35 -9.60 -8.34
N SER A 259 -31.96 -8.56 -8.90
CA SER A 259 -33.42 -8.50 -9.12
C SER A 259 -33.84 -8.97 -10.51
N ASP A 260 -32.96 -8.88 -11.53
CA ASP A 260 -33.25 -9.31 -12.89
C ASP A 260 -32.11 -10.17 -13.49
N PRO A 261 -32.35 -11.48 -13.74
CA PRO A 261 -31.34 -12.35 -14.34
C PRO A 261 -30.95 -11.97 -15.78
N ASN A 262 -31.71 -11.08 -16.43
CA ASN A 262 -31.39 -10.59 -17.77
C ASN A 262 -30.70 -9.21 -17.74
N SER A 263 -30.46 -8.66 -16.57
CA SER A 263 -29.74 -7.39 -16.43
C SER A 263 -28.35 -7.45 -17.08
N PRO A 264 -27.91 -6.39 -17.78
CA PRO A 264 -26.54 -6.31 -18.31
C PRO A 264 -25.47 -6.32 -17.21
N TYR A 265 -25.85 -6.12 -15.95
CA TYR A 265 -24.95 -6.09 -14.81
C TYR A 265 -24.71 -7.45 -14.16
N VAL A 266 -25.44 -8.51 -14.52
CA VAL A 266 -25.25 -9.85 -13.91
C VAL A 266 -23.79 -10.29 -13.99
N ASN A 267 -23.14 -10.15 -15.15
CA ASN A 267 -21.75 -10.54 -15.37
C ASN A 267 -20.70 -9.54 -14.79
N TRP A 268 -21.15 -8.49 -14.12
CA TRP A 268 -20.25 -7.58 -13.38
C TRP A 268 -19.77 -8.18 -12.06
N TYR A 269 -20.37 -9.29 -11.63
CA TYR A 269 -20.10 -9.98 -10.38
C TYR A 269 -19.76 -11.44 -10.61
N ASN A 270 -19.04 -12.02 -9.66
CA ASN A 270 -18.71 -13.44 -9.65
C ASN A 270 -19.71 -14.17 -8.73
N TRP A 271 -20.67 -14.86 -9.33
CA TRP A 271 -21.70 -15.62 -8.60
C TRP A 271 -21.18 -17.00 -8.22
N ILE A 272 -21.41 -17.41 -6.98
CA ILE A 272 -21.23 -18.79 -6.49
C ILE A 272 -22.54 -19.55 -6.67
N ASP A 273 -23.66 -18.96 -6.24
CA ASP A 273 -25.03 -19.46 -6.46
C ASP A 273 -25.98 -18.28 -6.69
N TYR A 274 -26.29 -18.00 -7.95
CA TYR A 274 -27.12 -16.86 -8.35
C TYR A 274 -28.56 -16.97 -7.88
N PRO A 275 -29.18 -15.91 -7.34
CA PRO A 275 -28.62 -14.59 -7.02
C PRO A 275 -28.18 -14.46 -5.55
N HIS A 276 -28.06 -15.55 -4.81
CA HIS A 276 -28.01 -15.55 -3.35
C HIS A 276 -26.59 -15.61 -2.78
N ASP A 277 -25.62 -16.17 -3.52
CA ASP A 277 -24.23 -16.30 -3.07
C ASP A 277 -23.27 -15.81 -4.15
N TYR A 278 -22.31 -14.99 -3.76
CA TYR A 278 -21.36 -14.29 -4.63
C TYR A 278 -20.05 -14.00 -3.91
N GLU A 279 -19.00 -13.80 -4.67
CA GLU A 279 -17.73 -13.39 -4.12
C GLU A 279 -17.83 -12.03 -3.43
N THR A 280 -17.25 -11.93 -2.24
CA THR A 280 -17.32 -10.74 -1.39
C THR A 280 -15.95 -10.39 -0.83
N PHE A 281 -15.76 -9.15 -0.40
CA PHE A 281 -14.58 -8.74 0.35
C PHE A 281 -14.62 -9.37 1.75
N PHE A 282 -13.72 -10.34 2.00
CA PHE A 282 -13.58 -11.06 3.27
C PHE A 282 -14.89 -11.64 3.87
N GLY A 283 -15.83 -12.06 3.06
CA GLY A 283 -17.11 -12.63 3.52
C GLY A 283 -18.14 -11.58 3.96
N VAL A 284 -17.90 -10.30 3.71
CA VAL A 284 -18.84 -9.21 4.01
C VAL A 284 -19.86 -9.10 2.89
N MET A 285 -21.11 -9.55 3.13
CA MET A 285 -22.16 -9.57 2.10
C MET A 285 -22.52 -8.20 1.55
N ASP A 286 -22.31 -7.12 2.30
CA ASP A 286 -22.52 -5.74 1.82
C ASP A 286 -21.42 -5.24 0.88
N LEU A 287 -20.38 -6.04 0.63
CA LEU A 287 -19.24 -5.72 -0.22
C LEU A 287 -19.05 -6.75 -1.35
N PRO A 288 -19.97 -6.84 -2.34
CA PRO A 288 -19.81 -7.71 -3.49
C PRO A 288 -18.56 -7.35 -4.27
N GLN A 289 -17.71 -8.34 -4.55
CA GLN A 289 -16.56 -8.17 -5.42
C GLN A 289 -17.02 -7.96 -6.88
N VAL A 290 -16.32 -7.08 -7.57
CA VAL A 290 -16.61 -6.80 -8.97
C VAL A 290 -15.67 -7.55 -9.89
N ASN A 291 -16.21 -8.06 -10.99
CA ASN A 291 -15.43 -8.72 -12.01
C ASN A 291 -14.66 -7.70 -12.86
N VAL A 292 -13.49 -7.31 -12.40
CA VAL A 292 -12.61 -6.35 -13.12
C VAL A 292 -12.11 -6.89 -14.46
N ASN A 293 -12.35 -8.15 -14.79
CA ASN A 293 -12.08 -8.70 -16.12
C ASN A 293 -13.22 -8.44 -17.11
N HIS A 294 -14.41 -8.03 -16.63
CA HIS A 294 -15.52 -7.64 -17.49
C HIS A 294 -15.26 -6.26 -18.12
N PRO A 295 -15.34 -6.12 -19.46
CA PRO A 295 -14.98 -4.86 -20.15
C PRO A 295 -15.76 -3.63 -19.66
N ALA A 296 -17.06 -3.78 -19.37
CA ALA A 296 -17.89 -2.65 -18.92
C ALA A 296 -17.55 -2.22 -17.47
N VAL A 297 -17.13 -3.13 -16.59
CA VAL A 297 -16.62 -2.79 -15.24
C VAL A 297 -15.32 -1.99 -15.36
N ARG A 298 -14.38 -2.46 -16.20
CA ARG A 298 -13.15 -1.72 -16.49
C ARG A 298 -13.43 -0.32 -17.01
N ASP A 299 -14.30 -0.20 -18.02
CA ASP A 299 -14.66 1.10 -18.60
C ASP A 299 -15.28 2.03 -17.55
N TYR A 300 -16.17 1.52 -16.69
CA TYR A 300 -16.77 2.29 -15.60
C TYR A 300 -15.70 2.84 -14.65
N LEU A 301 -14.78 1.99 -14.17
CA LEU A 301 -13.70 2.39 -13.27
C LEU A 301 -12.71 3.35 -13.97
N MET A 302 -12.34 3.09 -15.24
CA MET A 302 -11.44 3.98 -15.98
C MET A 302 -12.07 5.35 -16.28
N ARG A 303 -13.39 5.42 -16.51
CA ARG A 303 -14.10 6.69 -16.65
C ARG A 303 -14.11 7.49 -15.36
N SER A 304 -14.30 6.83 -14.20
CA SER A 304 -14.22 7.51 -12.92
C SER A 304 -12.82 8.09 -12.66
N LEU A 305 -11.76 7.40 -13.05
CA LEU A 305 -10.39 7.91 -12.96
C LEU A 305 -10.16 9.15 -13.85
N ARG A 306 -10.68 9.14 -15.09
CA ARG A 306 -10.64 10.32 -15.97
C ARG A 306 -11.33 11.52 -15.34
N PHE A 307 -12.46 11.27 -14.70
CA PHE A 307 -13.20 12.32 -13.99
C PHE A 307 -12.39 12.87 -12.80
N TRP A 308 -11.91 12.01 -11.89
CA TRP A 308 -11.24 12.49 -10.67
C TRP A 308 -9.84 13.06 -10.91
N LEU A 309 -9.05 12.45 -11.77
CA LEU A 309 -7.69 12.92 -12.07
C LEU A 309 -7.67 14.02 -13.13
N GLY A 310 -8.54 13.92 -14.15
CA GLY A 310 -8.56 14.83 -15.30
C GLY A 310 -9.41 16.07 -15.08
N GLU A 311 -10.64 15.91 -14.54
CA GLU A 311 -11.59 17.00 -14.42
C GLU A 311 -11.59 17.64 -13.01
N VAL A 312 -11.51 16.81 -11.95
CA VAL A 312 -11.50 17.31 -10.57
C VAL A 312 -10.08 17.70 -10.14
N GLY A 313 -9.04 16.97 -10.58
CA GLY A 313 -7.65 17.38 -10.43
C GLY A 313 -6.87 16.71 -9.31
N PHE A 314 -7.24 15.52 -8.84
CA PHE A 314 -6.42 14.74 -7.91
C PHE A 314 -5.04 14.42 -8.52
N ASP A 315 -4.00 14.35 -7.66
CA ASP A 315 -2.60 14.19 -8.06
C ASP A 315 -2.11 12.74 -8.06
N GLY A 316 -2.95 11.81 -7.64
CA GLY A 316 -2.60 10.39 -7.59
C GLY A 316 -3.63 9.55 -6.86
N LEU A 317 -3.27 8.28 -6.66
CA LEU A 317 -4.14 7.26 -6.09
C LEU A 317 -3.45 6.46 -4.99
N ARG A 318 -4.15 6.19 -3.91
CA ARG A 318 -3.95 5.01 -3.08
C ARG A 318 -4.99 3.98 -3.51
N LEU A 319 -4.55 2.80 -3.87
CA LEU A 319 -5.41 1.72 -4.33
C LEU A 319 -5.72 0.79 -3.17
N ASP A 320 -7.00 0.75 -2.80
CA ASP A 320 -7.52 -0.11 -1.76
C ASP A 320 -7.43 -1.58 -2.16
N TYR A 321 -7.05 -2.44 -1.21
CA TYR A 321 -6.98 -3.89 -1.37
C TYR A 321 -6.48 -4.34 -2.76
N ALA A 322 -5.29 -3.88 -3.14
CA ALA A 322 -4.75 -4.13 -4.49
C ALA A 322 -4.46 -5.61 -4.77
N LEU A 323 -4.58 -6.49 -3.78
CA LEU A 323 -4.50 -7.95 -3.95
C LEU A 323 -5.72 -8.54 -4.66
N GLY A 324 -6.89 -7.91 -4.57
CA GLY A 324 -8.13 -8.46 -5.15
C GLY A 324 -8.17 -8.39 -6.68
N PRO A 325 -8.04 -7.21 -7.30
CA PRO A 325 -7.97 -7.08 -8.75
C PRO A 325 -6.70 -7.69 -9.33
N THR A 326 -6.81 -8.19 -10.57
CA THR A 326 -5.69 -8.85 -11.25
C THR A 326 -4.56 -7.87 -11.61
N HIS A 327 -3.35 -8.37 -11.78
CA HIS A 327 -2.21 -7.58 -12.27
C HIS A 327 -2.46 -6.97 -13.66
N ASP A 328 -3.25 -7.64 -14.51
CA ASP A 328 -3.66 -7.10 -15.80
C ASP A 328 -4.51 -5.85 -15.66
N PHE A 329 -5.45 -5.84 -14.71
CA PHE A 329 -6.24 -4.65 -14.41
C PHE A 329 -5.36 -3.48 -13.97
N TRP A 330 -4.41 -3.72 -13.06
CA TRP A 330 -3.49 -2.67 -12.58
C TRP A 330 -2.55 -2.15 -13.67
N THR A 331 -2.12 -3.02 -14.59
CA THR A 331 -1.32 -2.61 -15.75
C THR A 331 -2.08 -1.60 -16.61
N GLU A 332 -3.35 -1.87 -16.91
CA GLU A 332 -4.21 -0.98 -17.68
C GLU A 332 -4.58 0.30 -16.92
N LEU A 333 -4.92 0.17 -15.64
CA LEU A 333 -5.25 1.32 -14.79
C LEU A 333 -4.07 2.30 -14.76
N ARG A 334 -2.86 1.81 -14.47
CA ARG A 334 -1.69 2.69 -14.42
C ARG A 334 -1.40 3.34 -15.76
N ALA A 335 -1.50 2.59 -16.87
CA ALA A 335 -1.33 3.15 -18.21
C ALA A 335 -2.35 4.28 -18.47
N THR A 336 -3.61 4.06 -18.12
CA THR A 336 -4.69 5.07 -18.21
C THR A 336 -4.39 6.29 -17.35
N VAL A 337 -4.03 6.09 -16.09
CA VAL A 337 -3.69 7.19 -15.16
C VAL A 337 -2.54 8.04 -15.71
N LYS A 338 -1.47 7.39 -16.22
CA LYS A 338 -0.31 8.12 -16.77
C LYS A 338 -0.61 8.84 -18.09
N GLN A 339 -1.61 8.40 -18.84
CA GLN A 339 -2.12 9.14 -20.01
C GLN A 339 -2.90 10.40 -19.60
N ILE A 340 -3.70 10.33 -18.53
CA ILE A 340 -4.46 11.46 -18.00
C ILE A 340 -3.52 12.48 -17.34
N ARG A 341 -2.66 11.98 -16.44
CA ARG A 341 -1.74 12.78 -15.63
C ARG A 341 -0.39 12.04 -15.50
N PRO A 342 0.59 12.37 -16.33
CA PRO A 342 1.89 11.67 -16.35
C PRO A 342 2.64 11.68 -15.00
N ASP A 343 2.45 12.74 -14.21
CA ASP A 343 3.05 12.93 -12.90
C ASP A 343 2.18 12.43 -11.73
N ALA A 344 1.06 11.74 -11.99
CA ALA A 344 0.26 11.13 -10.94
C ALA A 344 1.07 10.03 -10.21
N TRP A 345 0.96 10.00 -8.89
CA TRP A 345 1.56 8.96 -8.05
C TRP A 345 0.53 7.88 -7.73
N VAL A 346 0.85 6.61 -8.02
CA VAL A 346 -0.06 5.47 -7.84
C VAL A 346 0.62 4.40 -7.01
N PHE A 347 0.11 4.15 -5.81
CA PHE A 347 0.59 3.06 -4.97
C PHE A 347 -0.55 2.24 -4.39
N GLY A 348 -0.28 0.95 -4.17
CA GLY A 348 -1.28 -0.03 -3.72
C GLY A 348 -1.16 -0.38 -2.25
N GLU A 349 -2.29 -0.78 -1.68
CA GLU A 349 -2.32 -1.53 -0.45
C GLU A 349 -2.15 -3.02 -0.75
N VAL A 350 -0.99 -3.56 -0.39
CA VAL A 350 -0.64 -4.97 -0.60
C VAL A 350 -0.09 -5.53 0.70
N VAL A 351 -0.98 -6.15 1.49
CA VAL A 351 -0.62 -6.78 2.79
C VAL A 351 -0.18 -8.21 2.51
N GLU A 352 1.04 -8.36 2.01
CA GLU A 352 1.59 -9.64 1.54
C GLU A 352 3.13 -9.67 1.66
N THR A 353 3.73 -10.82 1.31
CA THR A 353 5.20 -11.00 1.35
C THR A 353 5.91 -9.99 0.44
N PRO A 354 7.15 -9.59 0.77
CA PRO A 354 7.94 -8.69 -0.08
C PRO A 354 8.05 -9.17 -1.54
N THR A 355 8.05 -10.48 -1.78
CA THR A 355 8.08 -11.06 -3.14
C THR A 355 6.78 -10.76 -3.90
N THR A 356 5.62 -10.89 -3.25
CA THR A 356 4.33 -10.54 -3.84
C THR A 356 4.24 -9.03 -4.05
N VAL A 357 4.64 -8.22 -3.08
CA VAL A 357 4.71 -6.75 -3.23
C VAL A 357 5.56 -6.37 -4.45
N LEU A 358 6.70 -7.02 -4.64
CA LEU A 358 7.60 -6.74 -5.76
C LEU A 358 7.01 -7.14 -7.13
N SER A 359 6.02 -8.04 -7.18
CA SER A 359 5.35 -8.39 -8.44
C SER A 359 4.53 -7.23 -9.02
N TYR A 360 4.26 -6.18 -8.24
CA TYR A 360 3.60 -4.95 -8.70
C TYR A 360 4.55 -3.96 -9.38
N GLU A 361 5.86 -4.24 -9.41
CA GLU A 361 6.83 -3.44 -10.18
C GLU A 361 6.41 -3.38 -11.66
N GLY A 362 6.40 -2.16 -12.23
CA GLY A 362 5.91 -1.92 -13.59
C GLY A 362 4.37 -1.82 -13.72
N ARG A 363 3.61 -2.22 -12.71
CA ARG A 363 2.14 -2.17 -12.66
C ARG A 363 1.63 -1.03 -11.79
N LEU A 364 2.36 -0.74 -10.72
CA LEU A 364 2.15 0.42 -9.84
C LEU A 364 3.47 1.19 -9.71
N ASP A 365 3.41 2.40 -9.17
CA ASP A 365 4.61 3.16 -8.80
C ASP A 365 5.24 2.62 -7.51
N GLY A 366 4.48 1.87 -6.72
CA GLY A 366 4.90 1.26 -5.49
C GLY A 366 3.76 0.68 -4.67
N CYS A 367 4.06 0.27 -3.45
CA CYS A 367 3.07 -0.22 -2.48
C CYS A 367 3.39 0.30 -1.07
N LEU A 368 2.38 0.37 -0.20
CA LEU A 368 2.54 0.63 1.23
C LEU A 368 3.52 -0.38 1.85
N ASP A 369 4.45 0.10 2.67
CA ASP A 369 5.50 -0.73 3.27
C ASP A 369 5.04 -1.39 4.57
N PHE A 370 4.14 -2.38 4.45
CA PHE A 370 3.65 -3.15 5.60
C PHE A 370 4.76 -3.94 6.30
N SER A 371 5.78 -4.39 5.55
CA SER A 371 6.91 -5.11 6.16
C SER A 371 7.71 -4.22 7.09
N LEU A 372 7.98 -2.98 6.69
CA LEU A 372 8.64 -1.99 7.53
C LEU A 372 7.73 -1.56 8.70
N ALA A 373 6.44 -1.33 8.45
CA ALA A 373 5.48 -1.00 9.50
C ALA A 373 5.45 -2.08 10.59
N GLN A 374 5.40 -3.38 10.20
CA GLN A 374 5.48 -4.48 11.16
C GLN A 374 6.80 -4.48 11.94
N ALA A 375 7.94 -4.31 11.27
CA ALA A 375 9.24 -4.30 11.93
C ALA A 375 9.39 -3.13 12.92
N LEU A 376 8.88 -1.93 12.57
CA LEU A 376 8.82 -0.78 13.47
C LEU A 376 7.95 -1.06 14.71
N ARG A 377 6.79 -1.67 14.52
CA ARG A 377 5.87 -2.03 15.61
C ARG A 377 6.48 -3.07 16.53
N ASP A 378 7.06 -4.13 15.98
CA ASP A 378 7.67 -5.22 16.75
C ASP A 378 8.88 -4.74 17.56
N THR A 379 9.66 -3.78 17.04
CA THR A 379 10.86 -3.28 17.72
C THR A 379 10.55 -2.18 18.72
N PHE A 380 9.83 -1.13 18.30
CA PHE A 380 9.68 0.10 19.10
C PHE A 380 8.45 0.09 20.00
N ALA A 381 7.39 -0.63 19.64
CA ALA A 381 6.17 -0.68 20.44
C ALA A 381 6.06 -1.97 21.25
N LEU A 382 6.07 -3.11 20.59
CA LEU A 382 5.76 -4.41 21.17
C LEU A 382 6.99 -5.12 21.76
N GLN A 383 8.20 -4.68 21.41
CA GLN A 383 9.47 -5.22 21.87
C GLN A 383 9.60 -6.75 21.66
N ARG A 384 9.11 -7.23 20.49
CA ARG A 384 9.14 -8.64 20.06
C ARG A 384 10.44 -9.00 19.37
N THR A 385 11.16 -8.00 18.84
CA THR A 385 12.43 -8.14 18.13
C THR A 385 13.49 -7.25 18.77
N THR A 386 14.73 -7.71 18.74
CA THR A 386 15.88 -6.92 19.16
C THR A 386 16.22 -5.86 18.11
N VAL A 387 16.98 -4.84 18.52
CA VAL A 387 17.45 -3.80 17.58
C VAL A 387 18.43 -4.37 16.56
N SER A 388 19.24 -5.39 16.92
CA SER A 388 20.12 -6.08 15.98
C SER A 388 19.35 -6.86 14.89
N GLU A 389 18.24 -7.50 15.25
CA GLU A 389 17.33 -8.13 14.28
C GLU A 389 16.67 -7.10 13.36
N PHE A 390 16.19 -5.99 13.91
CA PHE A 390 15.64 -4.88 13.15
C PHE A 390 16.67 -4.28 12.17
N ALA A 391 17.90 -4.05 12.62
CA ALA A 391 18.99 -3.58 11.78
C ALA A 391 19.28 -4.55 10.63
N SER A 392 19.31 -5.87 10.92
CA SER A 392 19.45 -6.90 9.90
C SER A 392 18.29 -6.91 8.89
N PHE A 393 17.05 -6.71 9.37
CA PHE A 393 15.89 -6.54 8.51
C PHE A 393 16.07 -5.33 7.59
N LEU A 394 16.35 -4.14 8.13
CA LEU A 394 16.53 -2.91 7.34
C LEU A 394 17.59 -3.08 6.24
N ALA A 395 18.75 -3.66 6.59
CA ALA A 395 19.83 -3.84 5.63
C ALA A 395 19.45 -4.75 4.45
N LYS A 396 18.60 -5.75 4.68
CA LYS A 396 18.09 -6.66 3.64
C LYS A 396 16.94 -6.01 2.85
N HIS A 397 16.03 -5.36 3.55
CA HIS A 397 14.85 -4.72 3.00
C HIS A 397 15.21 -3.60 2.01
N GLU A 398 16.19 -2.75 2.36
CA GLU A 398 16.69 -1.69 1.46
C GLU A 398 17.37 -2.23 0.19
N ARG A 399 17.91 -3.46 0.22
CA ARG A 399 18.54 -4.10 -0.93
C ARG A 399 17.58 -4.93 -1.77
N PHE A 400 16.45 -5.33 -1.19
CA PHE A 400 15.51 -6.24 -1.85
C PHE A 400 14.67 -5.52 -2.91
N PHE A 401 14.28 -4.28 -2.64
CA PHE A 401 13.44 -3.49 -3.55
C PHE A 401 14.29 -2.59 -4.47
N PRO A 402 13.88 -2.44 -5.74
CA PRO A 402 14.51 -1.48 -6.65
C PRO A 402 14.32 -0.03 -6.16
N GLU A 403 15.29 0.84 -6.42
CA GLU A 403 15.22 2.27 -6.06
C GLU A 403 13.99 2.99 -6.64
N ASN A 404 13.49 2.52 -7.77
CA ASN A 404 12.35 3.10 -8.47
C ASN A 404 11.00 2.52 -8.03
N PHE A 405 10.97 1.65 -7.04
CA PHE A 405 9.72 1.15 -6.43
C PHE A 405 9.44 1.92 -5.15
N SER A 406 8.42 2.78 -5.19
CA SER A 406 8.04 3.63 -4.06
C SER A 406 7.48 2.78 -2.92
N ARG A 407 7.97 3.01 -1.70
CA ARG A 407 7.53 2.31 -0.48
C ARG A 407 7.12 3.32 0.58
N PRO A 408 5.90 3.89 0.50
CA PRO A 408 5.40 4.78 1.54
C PRO A 408 5.37 4.06 2.89
N SER A 409 6.02 4.66 3.89
CA SER A 409 6.16 4.11 5.23
C SER A 409 5.14 4.71 6.19
N PHE A 410 4.72 3.95 7.19
CA PHE A 410 3.76 4.41 8.19
C PHE A 410 3.98 3.66 9.52
N LEU A 411 3.54 4.25 10.63
CA LEU A 411 3.49 3.58 11.94
C LEU A 411 2.12 2.95 12.19
N ASP A 412 1.08 3.62 11.74
CA ASP A 412 -0.31 3.20 11.77
C ASP A 412 -1.10 3.81 10.61
N ASN A 413 -2.28 3.25 10.36
CA ASN A 413 -3.30 3.75 9.47
C ASN A 413 -4.70 3.47 10.07
N HIS A 414 -5.76 3.70 9.31
CA HIS A 414 -7.14 3.54 9.74
C HIS A 414 -7.62 2.08 9.91
N ASP A 415 -6.78 1.08 9.59
CA ASP A 415 -7.13 -0.36 9.60
C ASP A 415 -6.34 -1.18 10.62
N MET A 416 -5.54 -0.54 11.47
CA MET A 416 -4.76 -1.22 12.49
C MET A 416 -4.74 -0.44 13.81
N ASN A 417 -4.42 -1.11 14.91
CA ASN A 417 -4.23 -0.44 16.19
C ASN A 417 -3.29 0.76 16.05
N ARG A 418 -3.65 1.90 16.64
CA ARG A 418 -2.74 3.06 16.66
C ARG A 418 -1.40 2.68 17.28
N PHE A 419 -0.32 3.13 16.68
CA PHE A 419 1.03 2.88 17.18
C PHE A 419 1.19 3.37 18.61
N TYR A 420 0.62 4.53 18.92
CA TYR A 420 0.62 5.09 20.27
C TYR A 420 -0.04 4.17 21.29
N PHE A 421 -1.14 3.51 20.93
CA PHE A 421 -1.78 2.49 21.75
C PHE A 421 -0.86 1.27 21.97
N CYS A 422 -0.22 0.77 20.92
CA CYS A 422 0.71 -0.37 21.01
C CYS A 422 1.92 -0.09 21.89
N THR A 423 2.32 1.19 22.04
CA THR A 423 3.38 1.60 22.98
C THR A 423 2.93 1.68 24.43
N GLY A 424 1.65 1.41 24.74
CA GLY A 424 1.05 1.72 26.04
C GLY A 424 0.94 3.23 26.29
N HIS A 425 0.70 4.01 25.27
CA HIS A 425 0.65 5.48 25.27
C HIS A 425 1.96 6.13 25.75
N ASN A 426 3.09 5.51 25.42
CA ASN A 426 4.41 6.02 25.73
C ASN A 426 4.91 6.98 24.65
N ARG A 427 4.92 8.29 24.94
CA ARG A 427 5.37 9.35 24.01
C ARG A 427 6.81 9.16 23.52
N LYS A 428 7.73 8.70 24.38
CA LYS A 428 9.13 8.51 23.99
C LYS A 428 9.27 7.41 22.92
N LYS A 429 8.54 6.30 23.08
CA LYS A 429 8.53 5.22 22.10
C LYS A 429 7.95 5.69 20.76
N LEU A 430 6.83 6.43 20.78
CA LEU A 430 6.24 7.00 19.57
C LEU A 430 7.21 7.96 18.87
N LYS A 431 7.82 8.90 19.62
CA LYS A 431 8.80 9.84 19.07
C LYS A 431 10.00 9.12 18.45
N LEU A 432 10.53 8.11 19.12
CA LEU A 432 11.69 7.35 18.63
C LEU A 432 11.36 6.57 17.34
N ALA A 433 10.19 5.92 17.27
CA ALA A 433 9.74 5.23 16.06
C ALA A 433 9.50 6.22 14.91
N ALA A 434 8.88 7.38 15.17
CA ALA A 434 8.70 8.43 14.18
C ALA A 434 10.04 8.97 13.67
N LEU A 435 11.03 9.18 14.55
CA LEU A 435 12.38 9.56 14.15
C LEU A 435 12.97 8.54 13.16
N CYS A 436 12.87 7.25 13.48
CA CYS A 436 13.33 6.19 12.58
C CYS A 436 12.58 6.23 11.24
N GLN A 437 11.25 6.29 11.25
CA GLN A 437 10.42 6.36 10.04
C GLN A 437 10.82 7.53 9.13
N PHE A 438 10.93 8.74 9.68
CA PHE A 438 11.20 9.97 8.92
C PHE A 438 12.63 10.06 8.38
N THR A 439 13.56 9.30 8.92
CA THR A 439 14.96 9.27 8.48
C THR A 439 15.28 8.11 7.52
N LEU A 440 14.34 7.20 7.29
CA LEU A 440 14.40 6.18 6.23
C LEU A 440 13.96 6.75 4.86
N ALA A 441 14.25 6.01 3.78
CA ALA A 441 14.08 6.51 2.41
C ALA A 441 12.61 6.73 1.99
N GLY A 442 11.70 5.83 2.36
CA GLY A 442 10.30 5.86 1.94
C GLY A 442 9.58 7.16 2.34
N PRO A 443 8.63 7.66 1.51
CA PRO A 443 7.78 8.78 1.88
C PRO A 443 6.98 8.44 3.15
N PRO A 444 7.09 9.23 4.25
CA PRO A 444 6.35 8.93 5.47
C PRO A 444 4.89 9.34 5.35
N ILE A 445 4.01 8.48 5.84
CA ILE A 445 2.58 8.74 6.01
C ILE A 445 2.31 8.87 7.50
N VAL A 446 1.54 9.88 7.87
CA VAL A 446 1.02 10.11 9.23
C VAL A 446 -0.50 10.07 9.17
N TYR A 447 -1.10 9.14 9.90
CA TYR A 447 -2.55 9.07 10.04
C TYR A 447 -3.04 10.17 10.99
N ASN A 448 -4.09 10.90 10.60
CA ASN A 448 -4.59 12.04 11.37
C ASN A 448 -4.82 11.66 12.85
N GLY A 449 -4.26 12.48 13.72
CA GLY A 449 -4.31 12.30 15.16
C GLY A 449 -3.08 11.60 15.77
N SER A 450 -2.25 10.89 15.00
CA SER A 450 -1.02 10.27 15.53
C SER A 450 -0.02 11.34 15.97
N GLU A 451 0.04 12.46 15.23
CA GLU A 451 0.92 13.61 15.50
C GLU A 451 0.50 14.45 16.71
N VAL A 452 -0.73 14.28 17.20
CA VAL A 452 -1.28 15.03 18.33
C VAL A 452 -1.71 14.12 19.50
N GLY A 453 -1.37 12.82 19.42
CA GLY A 453 -1.57 11.88 20.51
C GLY A 453 -3.02 11.41 20.70
N VAL A 454 -3.81 11.30 19.64
CA VAL A 454 -5.13 10.65 19.69
C VAL A 454 -4.99 9.25 20.28
N ARG A 455 -5.80 8.92 21.25
CA ARG A 455 -5.74 7.67 22.01
C ARG A 455 -6.79 6.69 21.55
N GLN A 456 -6.40 5.46 21.35
CA GLN A 456 -7.26 4.29 21.25
C GLN A 456 -7.45 3.71 22.64
N GLN A 457 -8.67 3.21 22.96
CA GLN A 457 -8.99 2.73 24.31
C GLN A 457 -8.84 1.22 24.43
N MET A 458 -9.26 0.48 23.43
CA MET A 458 -9.23 -0.99 23.40
C MET A 458 -8.49 -1.47 22.13
N GLY A 459 -7.90 -2.65 22.21
CA GLY A 459 -7.35 -3.32 21.02
C GLY A 459 -8.48 -3.79 20.10
N MET A 460 -8.26 -3.68 18.79
CA MET A 460 -9.27 -4.01 17.78
C MET A 460 -9.78 -5.46 17.86
N SER A 461 -8.96 -6.39 18.36
CA SER A 461 -9.32 -7.79 18.55
C SER A 461 -9.72 -8.15 19.98
N GLU A 462 -9.84 -7.17 20.88
CA GLU A 462 -10.25 -7.42 22.26
C GLU A 462 -11.75 -7.72 22.36
N PRO A 463 -12.16 -8.64 23.26
CA PRO A 463 -13.58 -8.88 23.47
C PRO A 463 -14.33 -7.62 23.90
N GLY A 464 -15.39 -7.27 23.20
CA GLY A 464 -16.20 -6.07 23.46
C GLY A 464 -15.68 -4.80 22.76
N SER A 465 -14.60 -4.88 21.97
CA SER A 465 -14.16 -3.77 21.16
C SER A 465 -15.08 -3.51 19.96
N ALA A 466 -15.05 -2.29 19.47
CA ALA A 466 -15.73 -1.90 18.22
C ALA A 466 -14.90 -2.25 16.96
N GLY A 467 -13.93 -3.16 17.07
CA GLY A 467 -13.09 -3.56 15.95
C GLY A 467 -12.20 -2.40 15.45
N MET A 468 -12.19 -2.18 14.14
CA MET A 468 -11.38 -1.12 13.50
C MET A 468 -11.76 0.28 14.01
N GLU A 469 -12.99 0.49 14.49
CA GLU A 469 -13.44 1.79 14.96
C GLU A 469 -12.70 2.29 16.20
N GLU A 470 -12.07 1.38 16.94
CA GLU A 470 -11.23 1.76 18.10
C GLU A 470 -10.09 2.69 17.72
N ASN A 471 -9.51 2.52 16.54
CA ASN A 471 -8.44 3.41 16.08
C ASN A 471 -8.96 4.67 15.38
N ARG A 472 -10.23 4.69 14.93
CA ARG A 472 -10.86 5.76 14.14
C ARG A 472 -11.49 6.84 15.02
N GLN A 473 -10.81 7.19 16.11
CA GLN A 473 -11.24 8.25 17.02
C GLN A 473 -11.22 9.63 16.35
N PRO A 474 -12.11 10.56 16.74
CA PRO A 474 -12.11 11.91 16.20
C PRO A 474 -10.80 12.66 16.51
N MET A 475 -10.41 13.49 15.56
CA MET A 475 -9.22 14.33 15.66
C MET A 475 -9.33 15.31 16.84
N LEU A 476 -8.23 15.53 17.54
CA LEU A 476 -8.11 16.51 18.61
C LEU A 476 -7.74 17.88 18.05
N TRP A 477 -8.37 18.93 18.57
CA TRP A 477 -8.12 20.29 18.14
C TRP A 477 -7.89 21.25 19.33
N GLY A 478 -7.13 22.31 19.10
CA GLY A 478 -6.83 23.33 20.11
C GLY A 478 -6.06 22.75 21.30
N ASP A 479 -6.48 23.09 22.50
CA ASP A 479 -5.81 22.69 23.76
C ASP A 479 -5.90 21.19 24.07
N ALA A 480 -6.75 20.45 23.34
CA ALA A 480 -6.83 18.99 23.47
C ALA A 480 -5.65 18.26 22.79
N GLN A 481 -4.90 18.96 21.93
CA GLN A 481 -3.73 18.40 21.25
C GLN A 481 -2.56 18.26 22.19
N ASP A 482 -1.78 17.19 22.06
CA ASP A 482 -0.47 17.06 22.67
C ASP A 482 0.53 17.95 21.92
N ALA A 483 0.80 19.14 22.47
CA ALA A 483 1.66 20.13 21.82
C ALA A 483 3.11 19.62 21.65
N ASP A 484 3.62 18.82 22.60
CA ASP A 484 4.97 18.26 22.53
C ASP A 484 5.12 17.22 21.39
N LEU A 485 4.10 16.39 21.15
CA LEU A 485 4.07 15.49 20.00
C LEU A 485 3.94 16.28 18.70
N ARG A 486 3.00 17.22 18.64
CA ARG A 486 2.75 18.04 17.45
C ARG A 486 4.02 18.77 17.00
N ASP A 487 4.70 19.44 17.93
CA ASP A 487 5.90 20.21 17.62
C ASP A 487 7.07 19.28 17.23
N TYR A 488 7.13 18.07 17.81
CA TYR A 488 8.10 17.05 17.41
C TYR A 488 7.85 16.52 15.99
N PHE A 489 6.62 16.21 15.62
CA PHE A 489 6.30 15.80 14.24
C PHE A 489 6.56 16.93 13.23
N ARG A 490 6.24 18.17 13.58
CA ARG A 490 6.59 19.34 12.75
C ARG A 490 8.10 19.43 12.54
N TRP A 491 8.90 19.24 13.57
CA TRP A 491 10.36 19.21 13.47
C TRP A 491 10.84 18.07 12.56
N LEU A 492 10.30 16.87 12.68
CA LEU A 492 10.65 15.73 11.81
C LEU A 492 10.34 16.02 10.33
N ILE A 493 9.19 16.61 10.06
CA ILE A 493 8.79 17.00 8.70
C ILE A 493 9.77 18.03 8.13
N GLN A 494 10.10 19.05 8.92
CA GLN A 494 11.05 20.08 8.52
C GLN A 494 12.44 19.51 8.28
N LEU A 495 12.93 18.67 9.18
CA LEU A 495 14.21 17.96 9.04
C LEU A 495 14.29 17.19 7.71
N ARG A 496 13.25 16.39 7.40
CA ARG A 496 13.22 15.64 6.15
C ARG A 496 13.17 16.54 4.91
N LYS A 497 12.51 17.67 5.01
CA LYS A 497 12.36 18.66 3.94
C LYS A 497 13.68 19.38 3.65
N GLU A 498 14.43 19.74 4.68
CA GLU A 498 15.73 20.44 4.59
C GLU A 498 16.83 19.52 4.08
N HIS A 499 16.79 18.23 4.43
CA HIS A 499 17.86 17.29 4.19
C HIS A 499 17.55 16.28 3.09
N ALA A 500 18.10 16.51 1.89
CA ALA A 500 17.91 15.64 0.73
C ALA A 500 18.44 14.21 0.97
N ALA A 501 19.49 14.05 1.77
CA ALA A 501 20.04 12.73 2.08
C ALA A 501 19.03 11.81 2.78
N LEU A 502 18.04 12.33 3.50
CA LEU A 502 16.96 11.53 4.09
C LEU A 502 16.00 10.96 3.03
N ARG A 503 15.89 11.61 1.87
CA ARG A 503 14.98 11.22 0.78
C ARG A 503 15.65 10.36 -0.29
N ASN A 504 16.91 10.68 -0.65
CA ASN A 504 17.62 10.06 -1.77
C ASN A 504 19.05 9.58 -1.42
N GLY A 505 19.48 9.73 -0.15
CA GLY A 505 20.81 9.33 0.28
C GLY A 505 20.94 7.80 0.42
N ARG A 506 22.20 7.33 0.31
CA ARG A 506 22.54 5.93 0.62
C ARG A 506 22.32 5.64 2.10
N PHE A 507 21.80 4.46 2.40
CA PHE A 507 21.61 3.95 3.75
C PHE A 507 22.76 3.01 4.13
N GLN A 508 23.35 3.20 5.31
CA GLN A 508 24.35 2.28 5.86
C GLN A 508 24.27 2.22 7.38
N ILE A 509 24.16 1.02 7.92
CA ILE A 509 24.29 0.76 9.36
C ILE A 509 25.77 0.77 9.72
N ILE A 510 26.13 1.51 10.76
CA ILE A 510 27.51 1.67 11.22
C ILE A 510 27.74 1.18 12.66
N HIS A 511 26.67 1.00 13.43
CA HIS A 511 26.70 0.35 14.74
C HIS A 511 25.35 -0.30 15.02
N THR A 512 25.34 -1.46 15.63
CA THR A 512 24.15 -2.09 16.19
C THR A 512 24.49 -3.07 17.31
N ASN A 513 23.60 -3.15 18.27
CA ASN A 513 23.48 -4.22 19.25
C ASN A 513 22.00 -4.40 19.61
N ASP A 514 21.68 -5.21 20.62
CA ASP A 514 20.28 -5.53 20.95
C ASP A 514 19.43 -4.35 21.43
N HIS A 515 20.05 -3.20 21.72
CA HIS A 515 19.39 -2.03 22.29
C HIS A 515 19.62 -0.75 21.51
N THR A 516 20.67 -0.70 20.69
CA THR A 516 21.08 0.55 20.03
C THR A 516 21.38 0.33 18.56
N LEU A 517 21.08 1.34 17.76
CA LEU A 517 21.34 1.38 16.32
C LEU A 517 21.90 2.74 15.94
N VAL A 518 22.98 2.75 15.17
CA VAL A 518 23.43 3.94 14.45
C VAL A 518 23.53 3.64 12.96
N TYR A 519 22.89 4.47 12.17
CA TYR A 519 23.00 4.40 10.72
C TYR A 519 23.26 5.79 10.13
N VAL A 520 23.74 5.81 8.91
CA VAL A 520 23.96 7.02 8.14
C VAL A 520 23.08 7.07 6.90
N ARG A 521 22.66 8.29 6.58
CA ARG A 521 22.08 8.67 5.30
C ARG A 521 23.05 9.62 4.64
N SER A 522 23.54 9.32 3.44
CA SER A 522 24.56 10.17 2.80
C SER A 522 24.31 10.34 1.30
N ASN A 523 24.53 11.55 0.82
CA ASN A 523 24.58 11.90 -0.59
C ASN A 523 25.85 12.72 -0.90
N GLU A 524 25.90 13.39 -2.02
CA GLU A 524 27.06 14.19 -2.45
C GLU A 524 27.28 15.45 -1.60
N ASN A 525 26.24 15.94 -0.91
CA ASN A 525 26.26 17.21 -0.19
C ASN A 525 26.36 17.06 1.34
N GLU A 526 25.85 15.96 1.86
CA GLU A 526 25.68 15.80 3.32
C GLU A 526 25.74 14.34 3.76
N THR A 527 26.12 14.15 5.03
CA THR A 527 26.07 12.88 5.74
C THR A 527 25.32 13.09 7.06
N ILE A 528 24.23 12.36 7.24
CA ILE A 528 23.37 12.44 8.41
C ILE A 528 23.53 11.16 9.22
N TRP A 529 23.94 11.29 10.46
CA TRP A 529 24.04 10.18 11.40
C TRP A 529 22.78 10.16 12.24
N VAL A 530 22.15 9.03 12.36
CA VAL A 530 20.96 8.80 13.18
C VAL A 530 21.30 7.73 14.21
N ALA A 531 21.21 8.07 15.49
CA ALA A 531 21.47 7.18 16.59
C ALA A 531 20.19 6.94 17.39
N LEU A 532 19.88 5.69 17.70
CA LEU A 532 18.66 5.27 18.38
C LEU A 532 19.00 4.44 19.61
N ASN A 533 18.35 4.73 20.75
CA ASN A 533 18.40 3.94 21.98
C ASN A 533 17.01 3.39 22.30
N VAL A 534 16.84 2.09 22.11
CA VAL A 534 15.58 1.34 22.35
C VAL A 534 15.71 0.59 23.69
N ASN A 535 16.01 1.33 24.77
CA ASN A 535 16.21 0.75 26.09
C ASN A 535 15.80 1.76 27.19
N ASP A 536 15.54 1.26 28.39
CA ASP A 536 15.20 2.07 29.58
C ASP A 536 16.42 2.65 30.29
N GLU A 537 17.63 2.43 29.77
CA GLU A 537 18.89 2.94 30.35
C GLU A 537 19.55 3.94 29.40
N VAL A 538 20.35 4.84 29.98
CA VAL A 538 21.24 5.72 29.22
C VAL A 538 22.29 4.87 28.50
N ARG A 539 22.55 5.16 27.23
CA ARG A 539 23.57 4.47 26.42
C ARG A 539 24.55 5.47 25.82
N GLU A 540 25.82 5.22 26.04
CA GLU A 540 26.90 5.88 25.32
C GLU A 540 27.34 4.99 24.15
N ILE A 541 27.34 5.55 22.93
CA ILE A 541 27.65 4.84 21.71
C ILE A 541 28.74 5.60 20.97
N THR A 542 29.87 4.98 20.75
CA THR A 542 30.88 5.50 19.81
C THR A 542 30.80 4.75 18.49
N ALA A 543 30.51 5.48 17.41
CA ALA A 543 30.46 4.93 16.05
C ALA A 543 31.54 5.59 15.17
N VAL A 544 31.92 4.87 14.12
CA VAL A 544 32.92 5.32 13.12
C VAL A 544 32.34 5.15 11.72
N TYR A 545 32.47 6.20 10.91
CA TYR A 545 32.09 6.15 9.50
C TYR A 545 33.09 6.96 8.68
N LYS A 546 33.70 6.31 7.66
CA LYS A 546 34.85 6.86 6.92
C LYS A 546 35.95 7.25 7.92
N ASN A 547 36.39 8.52 7.92
CA ASN A 547 37.42 9.06 8.80
C ASN A 547 36.86 9.81 10.03
N SER A 548 35.53 9.79 10.21
CA SER A 548 34.85 10.49 11.30
C SER A 548 34.50 9.53 12.42
N ARG A 549 34.76 9.94 13.67
CA ARG A 549 34.36 9.25 14.89
C ARG A 549 33.44 10.17 15.69
N HIS A 550 32.32 9.65 16.15
CA HIS A 550 31.39 10.40 16.97
C HIS A 550 30.88 9.56 18.15
N THR A 551 30.65 10.20 19.29
CA THR A 551 30.08 9.58 20.48
C THR A 551 28.73 10.21 20.78
N PHE A 552 27.71 9.38 20.87
CA PHE A 552 26.35 9.76 21.25
C PHE A 552 26.11 9.39 22.72
N ASN A 553 25.46 10.26 23.47
CA ASN A 553 24.99 9.97 24.83
C ASN A 553 23.45 10.03 24.81
N LEU A 554 22.82 8.87 24.70
CA LEU A 554 21.40 8.74 24.46
C LEU A 554 20.62 8.40 25.72
N PRO A 555 19.71 9.28 26.17
CA PRO A 555 18.74 8.96 27.22
C PRO A 555 17.89 7.74 26.89
N PRO A 556 17.17 7.19 27.87
CA PRO A 556 16.20 6.10 27.61
C PRO A 556 15.16 6.46 26.57
N TRP A 557 14.92 5.54 25.61
CA TRP A 557 13.93 5.69 24.53
C TRP A 557 14.09 7.03 23.79
N SER A 558 15.30 7.31 23.34
CA SER A 558 15.61 8.53 22.61
C SER A 558 16.47 8.26 21.38
N GLY A 559 16.50 9.23 20.50
CA GLY A 559 17.43 9.26 19.37
C GLY A 559 18.09 10.62 19.25
N ASP A 560 19.17 10.66 18.49
CA ASP A 560 19.93 11.86 18.19
C ASP A 560 20.35 11.88 16.73
N ILE A 561 20.49 13.07 16.17
CA ILE A 561 20.85 13.29 14.76
C ILE A 561 22.03 14.26 14.71
N HIS A 562 23.06 13.87 13.96
CA HIS A 562 24.17 14.74 13.62
C HIS A 562 24.32 14.86 12.12
N ILE A 563 24.46 16.09 11.65
CA ILE A 563 24.54 16.44 10.23
C ILE A 563 25.92 17.00 9.94
N PHE A 564 26.57 16.42 8.95
CA PHE A 564 27.91 16.82 8.51
C PHE A 564 27.88 17.14 7.01
N PRO A 565 28.61 18.13 6.54
CA PRO A 565 28.86 18.29 5.11
C PRO A 565 29.57 17.04 4.55
N ALA A 566 29.42 16.77 3.25
CA ALA A 566 29.95 15.55 2.60
C ALA A 566 31.48 15.50 2.60
#